data_14c0e5dcf0dffe53be543d5625850efb
#
_entry.id   14c0e5dcf0dffe53be543d5625850efb
#
_cell.length_a   1.000
_cell.length_b   1.000
_cell.length_c   1.000
_cell.angle_alpha   90.00
_cell.angle_beta   90.00
_cell.angle_gamma   90.00
#
_symmetry.space_group_name_H-M   'P 1'
#
loop_
_entity.id
_entity.type
_entity.pdbx_description
1 polymer ?
#
loop_
_entity_poly.entity_id
_entity_poly.type
_entity_poly.pdbx_seq_one_letter_code
_entity_poly.pdbx_strand_id
1 'polypeptide(L)'
;EWGDGPSVSFNEHSSIPHYDPQPGESAVIRREGWLLIDLWARKKSSSKDERNISADITWTAKLGEPPTAKQQEVFNAVTGARDAAFELLENRVLEGDNPQGWEIDRAARDVIEKAGYGAFFVHRLGHSLGYEVHSNGVNLDDWETHDTRTVINGVGVTIEPGIYLPEFGVRSEMDVYLGEDGPEVTGKRQTEIVQIE
;
A
#
# COMPACT_ATOMS: atom_id res chain seq x y z
N GLU A 1 -13.36 17.51 6.73
CA GLU A 1 -12.12 18.10 6.20
C GLU A 1 -10.97 17.33 6.83
N TRP A 2 -10.18 16.66 6.03
CA TRP A 2 -8.99 15.97 6.46
C TRP A 2 -7.90 17.02 6.59
N GLY A 3 -7.30 17.16 7.77
CA GLY A 3 -6.26 18.15 8.03
C GLY A 3 -4.95 17.88 7.27
N ASP A 4 -4.80 16.63 6.79
CA ASP A 4 -3.58 16.14 6.18
C ASP A 4 -3.82 15.95 4.67
N GLY A 5 -2.94 16.51 3.86
CA GLY A 5 -2.91 16.30 2.42
C GLY A 5 -2.27 14.95 2.07
N PRO A 6 -2.19 14.61 0.76
CA PRO A 6 -1.48 13.41 0.33
C PRO A 6 -0.02 13.48 0.74
N SER A 7 0.56 12.33 1.08
CA SER A 7 2.00 12.21 1.25
C SER A 7 2.67 12.17 -0.12
N VAL A 8 3.43 13.21 -0.44
CA VAL A 8 4.18 13.33 -1.69
C VAL A 8 5.66 13.37 -1.36
N SER A 9 6.36 12.28 -1.65
CA SER A 9 7.77 12.08 -1.29
C SER A 9 8.65 12.05 -2.52
N PHE A 10 9.72 12.82 -2.52
CA PHE A 10 10.64 12.93 -3.64
C PHE A 10 12.05 12.47 -3.26
N ASN A 11 12.66 11.61 -4.09
CA ASN A 11 13.99 11.01 -3.90
C ASN A 11 14.13 10.35 -2.51
N GLU A 12 15.13 10.75 -1.72
CA GLU A 12 15.43 10.24 -0.38
C GLU A 12 14.26 10.36 0.60
N HIS A 13 13.37 11.30 0.43
CA HIS A 13 12.18 11.42 1.28
C HIS A 13 11.21 10.25 1.11
N SER A 14 11.22 9.57 -0.03
CA SER A 14 10.43 8.36 -0.24
C SER A 14 10.92 7.16 0.59
N SER A 15 12.13 7.24 1.17
CA SER A 15 12.65 6.25 2.11
C SER A 15 12.00 6.32 3.51
N ILE A 16 11.18 7.32 3.75
CA ILE A 16 10.46 7.53 5.01
C ILE A 16 9.02 7.06 4.81
N PRO A 17 8.58 5.93 5.40
CA PRO A 17 7.25 5.34 5.14
C PRO A 17 6.08 6.29 5.33
N HIS A 18 6.14 7.13 6.38
CA HIS A 18 5.12 8.12 6.74
C HIS A 18 5.68 9.53 6.60
N TYR A 19 6.24 9.83 5.41
CA TYR A 19 6.74 11.17 5.13
C TYR A 19 5.60 12.19 5.15
N ASP A 20 5.75 13.21 5.99
CA ASP A 20 4.81 14.32 6.11
C ASP A 20 5.44 15.59 5.52
N PRO A 21 5.01 16.04 4.32
CA PRO A 21 5.54 17.22 3.67
C PRO A 21 5.28 18.49 4.50
N GLN A 22 6.32 19.18 4.93
CA GLN A 22 6.21 20.43 5.69
C GLN A 22 6.49 21.65 4.82
N PRO A 23 5.73 22.75 4.96
CA PRO A 23 5.98 23.99 4.25
C PRO A 23 7.40 24.53 4.51
N GLY A 24 8.16 24.73 3.44
CA GLY A 24 9.53 25.28 3.50
C GLY A 24 10.64 24.26 3.81
N GLU A 25 10.31 23.02 4.17
CA GLU A 25 11.28 21.97 4.49
C GLU A 25 11.26 20.82 3.48
N SER A 26 10.19 20.72 2.68
CA SER A 26 10.02 19.67 1.70
C SER A 26 10.87 19.87 0.46
N ALA A 27 11.30 18.76 -0.15
CA ALA A 27 12.05 18.83 -1.41
C ALA A 27 11.20 19.38 -2.53
N VAL A 28 11.83 20.20 -3.39
CA VAL A 28 11.19 20.67 -4.62
C VAL A 28 11.25 19.55 -5.65
N ILE A 29 10.10 19.16 -6.18
CA ILE A 29 10.01 18.17 -7.27
C ILE A 29 10.68 18.77 -8.50
N ARG A 30 11.66 18.05 -9.06
CA ARG A 30 12.45 18.44 -10.22
C ARG A 30 12.07 17.60 -11.44
N ARG A 31 12.59 17.98 -12.61
CA ARG A 31 12.35 17.23 -13.86
C ARG A 31 12.95 15.82 -13.88
N GLU A 32 13.87 15.53 -12.97
CA GLU A 32 14.47 14.22 -12.81
C GLU A 32 14.43 13.81 -11.34
N GLY A 33 13.99 12.58 -11.07
CA GLY A 33 13.94 12.03 -9.72
C GLY A 33 12.98 10.88 -9.57
N TRP A 34 12.85 10.43 -8.34
CA TRP A 34 11.96 9.36 -7.90
C TRP A 34 10.81 9.94 -7.09
N LEU A 35 9.60 9.53 -7.37
CA LEU A 35 8.40 10.07 -6.73
C LEU A 35 7.56 8.92 -6.18
N LEU A 36 7.14 9.04 -4.93
CA LEU A 36 6.13 8.22 -4.29
C LEU A 36 4.98 9.13 -3.84
N ILE A 37 3.77 8.78 -4.22
CA ILE A 37 2.56 9.51 -3.83
C ILE A 37 1.64 8.52 -3.13
N ASP A 38 1.28 8.84 -1.91
CA ASP A 38 0.29 8.16 -1.10
C ASP A 38 -0.89 9.09 -0.90
N LEU A 39 -2.06 8.65 -1.38
CA LEU A 39 -3.26 9.47 -1.46
C LEU A 39 -4.47 8.72 -0.92
N TRP A 40 -5.05 9.25 0.12
CA TRP A 40 -6.34 8.78 0.64
C TRP A 40 -7.45 9.80 0.38
N ALA A 41 -8.64 9.29 0.13
CA ALA A 41 -9.80 10.13 -0.10
C ALA A 41 -11.12 9.37 0.16
N ARG A 42 -12.17 10.11 0.35
CA ARG A 42 -13.53 9.57 0.31
C ARG A 42 -14.46 10.48 -0.48
N LYS A 43 -15.44 9.87 -1.11
CA LYS A 43 -16.48 10.63 -1.81
C LYS A 43 -17.23 11.50 -0.80
N LYS A 44 -17.47 12.77 -1.15
CA LYS A 44 -18.27 13.68 -0.33
C LYS A 44 -19.70 13.15 -0.23
N SER A 45 -20.21 13.08 0.99
CA SER A 45 -21.59 12.65 1.24
C SER A 45 -22.60 13.64 0.69
N SER A 46 -23.66 13.12 0.09
CA SER A 46 -24.79 13.92 -0.44
C SER A 46 -25.80 14.29 0.66
N SER A 47 -25.81 13.55 1.76
CA SER A 47 -26.66 13.77 2.92
C SER A 47 -25.91 13.52 4.24
N LYS A 48 -26.50 13.92 5.38
CA LYS A 48 -25.91 13.69 6.70
C LYS A 48 -25.89 12.20 7.11
N ASP A 49 -26.76 11.40 6.51
CA ASP A 49 -26.90 9.98 6.83
C ASP A 49 -26.04 9.09 5.91
N GLU A 50 -25.55 9.65 4.81
CA GLU A 50 -24.66 8.95 3.88
C GLU A 50 -23.23 8.96 4.45
N ARG A 51 -22.68 7.77 4.64
CA ARG A 51 -21.30 7.58 5.09
C ARG A 51 -20.53 6.81 4.03
N ASN A 52 -19.58 7.49 3.39
CA ASN A 52 -18.75 6.91 2.35
C ASN A 52 -17.48 6.32 2.96
N ILE A 53 -17.07 5.16 2.45
CA ILE A 53 -15.83 4.49 2.80
C ILE A 53 -14.65 5.25 2.18
N SER A 54 -13.55 5.30 2.91
CA SER A 54 -12.28 5.83 2.41
C SER A 54 -11.65 4.86 1.42
N ALA A 55 -10.94 5.41 0.45
CA ALA A 55 -10.01 4.71 -0.43
C ALA A 55 -8.59 5.19 -0.11
N ASP A 56 -7.61 4.33 -0.30
CA ASP A 56 -6.20 4.59 -0.03
C ASP A 56 -5.34 3.98 -1.12
N ILE A 57 -4.39 4.73 -1.66
CA ILE A 57 -3.59 4.23 -2.77
C ILE A 57 -2.21 4.90 -2.84
N THR A 58 -1.18 4.08 -2.95
CA THR A 58 0.19 4.53 -3.18
C THR A 58 0.69 4.07 -4.53
N TRP A 59 1.21 5.02 -5.30
CA TRP A 59 1.88 4.77 -6.56
C TRP A 59 3.28 5.37 -6.58
N THR A 60 4.17 4.71 -7.34
CA THR A 60 5.55 5.13 -7.52
C THR A 60 5.79 5.53 -8.98
N ALA A 61 6.54 6.62 -9.18
CA ALA A 61 6.86 7.16 -10.50
C ALA A 61 8.35 7.53 -10.62
N LYS A 62 8.85 7.55 -11.85
CA LYS A 62 10.17 8.07 -12.22
C LYS A 62 10.00 9.26 -13.15
N LEU A 63 10.64 10.37 -12.82
CA LEU A 63 10.68 11.57 -13.66
C LEU A 63 12.02 11.60 -14.44
N GLY A 64 11.95 12.04 -15.69
CA GLY A 64 13.11 12.15 -16.57
C GLY A 64 13.63 10.81 -17.08
N GLU A 65 14.91 10.52 -16.88
CA GLU A 65 15.54 9.28 -17.35
C GLU A 65 14.84 8.01 -16.83
N PRO A 66 14.88 6.89 -17.58
CA PRO A 66 14.28 5.63 -17.14
C PRO A 66 14.78 5.17 -15.76
N PRO A 67 14.00 4.34 -15.05
CA PRO A 67 14.41 3.82 -13.77
C PRO A 67 15.69 2.99 -13.89
N THR A 68 16.56 3.08 -12.90
CA THR A 68 17.75 2.24 -12.80
C THR A 68 17.39 0.77 -12.61
N ALA A 69 18.32 -0.13 -12.93
CA ALA A 69 18.13 -1.56 -12.69
C ALA A 69 17.76 -1.87 -11.21
N LYS A 70 18.34 -1.13 -10.27
CA LYS A 70 18.05 -1.25 -8.84
C LYS A 70 16.63 -0.80 -8.48
N GLN A 71 16.17 0.31 -9.02
CA GLN A 71 14.80 0.80 -8.84
C GLN A 71 13.78 -0.19 -9.40
N GLN A 72 14.04 -0.74 -10.58
CA GLN A 72 13.18 -1.75 -11.19
C GLN A 72 13.16 -3.06 -10.39
N GLU A 73 14.32 -3.52 -9.89
CA GLU A 73 14.41 -4.70 -9.03
C GLU A 73 13.58 -4.55 -7.75
N VAL A 74 13.72 -3.42 -7.05
CA VAL A 74 12.98 -3.13 -5.83
C VAL A 74 11.48 -3.02 -6.11
N PHE A 75 11.10 -2.33 -7.19
CA PHE A 75 9.71 -2.23 -7.61
C PHE A 75 9.08 -3.62 -7.88
N ASN A 76 9.80 -4.50 -8.58
CA ASN A 76 9.34 -5.85 -8.86
C ASN A 76 9.19 -6.69 -7.58
N ALA A 77 10.06 -6.51 -6.60
CA ALA A 77 9.96 -7.18 -5.30
C ALA A 77 8.70 -6.72 -4.53
N VAL A 78 8.43 -5.41 -4.52
CA VAL A 78 7.25 -4.83 -3.85
C VAL A 78 5.96 -5.28 -4.54
N THR A 79 5.87 -5.17 -5.86
CA THR A 79 4.64 -5.59 -6.59
C THR A 79 4.44 -7.10 -6.51
N GLY A 80 5.52 -7.89 -6.55
CA GLY A 80 5.45 -9.34 -6.34
C GLY A 80 4.95 -9.72 -4.94
N ALA A 81 5.35 -8.98 -3.90
CA ALA A 81 4.88 -9.17 -2.53
C ALA A 81 3.39 -8.82 -2.39
N ARG A 82 2.96 -7.69 -2.97
CA ARG A 82 1.56 -7.27 -3.03
C ARG A 82 0.68 -8.35 -3.69
N ASP A 83 1.12 -8.84 -4.83
CA ASP A 83 0.36 -9.80 -5.62
C ASP A 83 0.32 -11.18 -4.92
N ALA A 84 1.40 -11.60 -4.26
CA ALA A 84 1.43 -12.84 -3.46
C ALA A 84 0.48 -12.80 -2.25
N ALA A 85 0.38 -11.65 -1.58
CA ALA A 85 -0.58 -11.45 -0.49
C ALA A 85 -2.03 -11.54 -0.99
N PHE A 86 -2.32 -10.91 -2.13
CA PHE A 86 -3.64 -10.99 -2.74
C PHE A 86 -3.98 -12.41 -3.19
N GLU A 87 -3.05 -13.12 -3.82
CA GLU A 87 -3.23 -14.50 -4.26
C GLU A 87 -3.53 -15.44 -3.08
N LEU A 88 -2.82 -15.29 -1.95
CA LEU A 88 -3.11 -16.05 -0.73
C LEU A 88 -4.53 -15.75 -0.24
N LEU A 89 -4.89 -14.48 -0.13
CA LEU A 89 -6.23 -14.06 0.31
C LEU A 89 -7.32 -14.63 -0.60
N GLU A 90 -7.16 -14.49 -1.92
CA GLU A 90 -8.13 -14.95 -2.92
C GLU A 90 -8.33 -16.46 -2.85
N ASN A 91 -7.24 -17.25 -2.87
CA ASN A 91 -7.29 -18.69 -2.83
C ASN A 91 -7.98 -19.21 -1.55
N ARG A 92 -7.57 -18.69 -0.38
CA ARG A 92 -8.11 -19.09 0.91
C ARG A 92 -9.61 -18.77 1.04
N VAL A 93 -10.01 -17.57 0.63
CA VAL A 93 -11.43 -17.16 0.67
C VAL A 93 -12.28 -18.00 -0.27
N LEU A 94 -11.82 -18.28 -1.49
CA LEU A 94 -12.55 -19.13 -2.45
C LEU A 94 -12.65 -20.59 -1.99
N GLU A 95 -11.70 -21.08 -1.18
CA GLU A 95 -11.76 -22.40 -0.55
C GLU A 95 -12.66 -22.41 0.70
N GLY A 96 -13.18 -21.28 1.14
CA GLY A 96 -14.02 -21.14 2.34
C GLY A 96 -13.22 -21.16 3.65
N ASP A 97 -11.90 -20.93 3.58
CA ASP A 97 -10.97 -20.88 4.70
C ASP A 97 -10.37 -19.48 4.81
N ASN A 98 -11.13 -18.53 5.35
CA ASN A 98 -10.70 -17.14 5.44
C ASN A 98 -9.44 -16.98 6.30
N PRO A 99 -8.36 -16.39 5.77
CA PRO A 99 -7.11 -16.25 6.50
C PRO A 99 -7.21 -15.21 7.63
N GLN A 100 -6.27 -15.31 8.58
CA GLN A 100 -6.03 -14.26 9.57
C GLN A 100 -5.15 -13.16 8.97
N GLY A 101 -5.21 -11.96 9.54
CA GLY A 101 -4.45 -10.81 9.04
C GLY A 101 -2.94 -11.05 8.97
N TRP A 102 -2.38 -11.69 10.01
CA TRP A 102 -0.95 -12.01 10.04
C TRP A 102 -0.50 -12.98 8.93
N GLU A 103 -1.36 -13.90 8.49
CA GLU A 103 -1.03 -14.87 7.43
C GLU A 103 -0.84 -14.16 6.08
N ILE A 104 -1.65 -13.13 5.83
CA ILE A 104 -1.59 -12.33 4.60
C ILE A 104 -0.33 -11.44 4.61
N ASP A 105 -0.02 -10.80 5.75
CA ASP A 105 1.23 -10.05 5.92
C ASP A 105 2.44 -10.96 5.67
N ARG A 106 2.45 -12.16 6.27
CA ARG A 106 3.56 -13.10 6.14
C ARG A 106 3.82 -13.49 4.69
N ALA A 107 2.77 -13.68 3.88
CA ALA A 107 2.93 -14.01 2.47
C ALA A 107 3.68 -12.92 1.70
N ALA A 108 3.37 -11.64 1.92
CA ALA A 108 4.09 -10.53 1.31
C ALA A 108 5.53 -10.43 1.85
N ARG A 109 5.68 -10.51 3.16
CA ARG A 109 6.96 -10.37 3.84
C ARG A 109 7.95 -11.44 3.41
N ASP A 110 7.52 -12.68 3.21
CA ASP A 110 8.34 -13.77 2.71
C ASP A 110 8.92 -13.50 1.31
N VAL A 111 8.16 -12.85 0.43
CA VAL A 111 8.65 -12.45 -0.90
C VAL A 111 9.76 -11.41 -0.77
N ILE A 112 9.55 -10.39 0.06
CA ILE A 112 10.53 -9.32 0.29
C ILE A 112 11.79 -9.85 0.96
N GLU A 113 11.65 -10.74 1.95
CA GLU A 113 12.79 -11.41 2.62
C GLU A 113 13.60 -12.26 1.65
N LYS A 114 12.94 -13.07 0.80
CA LYS A 114 13.61 -13.88 -0.25
C LYS A 114 14.34 -13.01 -1.28
N ALA A 115 13.84 -11.81 -1.55
CA ALA A 115 14.51 -10.84 -2.40
C ALA A 115 15.70 -10.14 -1.72
N GLY A 116 15.93 -10.38 -0.42
CA GLY A 116 17.04 -9.80 0.35
C GLY A 116 16.73 -8.43 0.97
N TYR A 117 15.47 -8.01 1.00
CA TYR A 117 15.06 -6.69 1.48
C TYR A 117 14.25 -6.71 2.78
N GLY A 118 14.18 -7.84 3.48
CA GLY A 118 13.36 -7.98 4.69
C GLY A 118 13.59 -6.90 5.76
N ALA A 119 14.84 -6.43 5.94
CA ALA A 119 15.17 -5.37 6.89
C ALA A 119 14.63 -3.97 6.49
N PHE A 120 14.15 -3.81 5.27
CA PHE A 120 13.67 -2.55 4.73
C PHE A 120 12.14 -2.51 4.58
N PHE A 121 11.42 -3.55 4.98
CA PHE A 121 9.96 -3.56 5.08
C PHE A 121 9.56 -3.39 6.55
N VAL A 122 9.33 -2.17 6.97
CA VAL A 122 9.33 -1.73 8.37
C VAL A 122 7.96 -1.31 8.91
N HIS A 123 6.90 -1.72 8.27
CA HIS A 123 5.52 -1.52 8.73
C HIS A 123 4.67 -2.77 8.41
N ARG A 124 3.45 -2.84 8.92
CA ARG A 124 2.47 -3.88 8.57
C ARG A 124 2.13 -3.82 7.08
N LEU A 125 1.64 -4.93 6.53
CA LEU A 125 1.26 -5.02 5.13
C LEU A 125 0.06 -4.13 4.76
N GLY A 126 -0.88 -3.91 5.69
CA GLY A 126 -2.07 -3.13 5.41
C GLY A 126 -3.05 -3.10 6.58
N HIS A 127 -4.16 -2.44 6.36
CA HIS A 127 -5.19 -2.18 7.37
C HIS A 127 -6.60 -2.25 6.80
N SER A 128 -7.61 -2.36 7.66
CA SER A 128 -9.00 -2.26 7.22
C SER A 128 -9.37 -0.82 6.89
N LEU A 129 -10.15 -0.68 5.81
CA LEU A 129 -10.77 0.56 5.37
C LEU A 129 -12.18 0.70 5.92
N GLY A 130 -12.57 1.93 6.23
CA GLY A 130 -13.90 2.26 6.74
C GLY A 130 -14.22 3.73 6.55
N TYR A 131 -14.99 4.30 7.46
CA TYR A 131 -15.23 5.73 7.48
C TYR A 131 -13.96 6.52 7.80
N GLU A 132 -13.09 5.94 8.59
CA GLU A 132 -11.71 6.38 8.75
C GLU A 132 -10.82 5.57 7.82
N VAL A 133 -9.73 6.15 7.34
CA VAL A 133 -8.75 5.45 6.48
C VAL A 133 -8.20 4.24 7.23
N HIS A 134 -7.70 4.46 8.44
CA HIS A 134 -7.33 3.39 9.35
C HIS A 134 -8.54 3.00 10.20
N SER A 135 -9.29 1.98 9.77
CA SER A 135 -10.45 1.50 10.49
C SER A 135 -10.07 0.51 11.59
N ASN A 136 -11.03 0.14 12.44
CA ASN A 136 -10.81 -0.76 13.58
C ASN A 136 -11.09 -2.24 13.27
N GLY A 137 -11.20 -2.61 12.00
CA GLY A 137 -11.30 -3.99 11.53
C GLY A 137 -9.96 -4.73 11.59
N VAL A 138 -9.86 -5.84 10.86
CA VAL A 138 -8.64 -6.63 10.75
C VAL A 138 -7.52 -5.81 10.10
N ASN A 139 -6.31 -5.88 10.66
CA ASN A 139 -5.10 -5.42 10.01
C ASN A 139 -4.38 -6.62 9.36
N LEU A 140 -3.73 -6.38 8.24
CA LEU A 140 -2.82 -7.34 7.63
C LEU A 140 -1.45 -7.12 8.27
N ASP A 141 -1.18 -7.81 9.40
CA ASP A 141 -0.10 -7.40 10.28
C ASP A 141 0.54 -8.59 11.04
N ASP A 142 1.81 -8.83 10.77
CA ASP A 142 2.72 -9.72 11.53
C ASP A 142 4.01 -8.99 11.93
N TRP A 143 3.98 -7.65 11.93
CA TRP A 143 5.14 -6.80 12.24
C TRP A 143 4.91 -5.91 13.46
N GLU A 144 3.92 -5.01 13.41
CA GLU A 144 3.58 -4.11 14.51
C GLU A 144 2.78 -4.86 15.59
N THR A 145 1.86 -5.71 15.13
CA THR A 145 1.09 -6.64 15.96
C THR A 145 1.00 -8.00 15.25
N HIS A 146 0.65 -9.05 15.98
CA HIS A 146 0.29 -10.34 15.38
C HIS A 146 -1.25 -10.41 15.31
N ASP A 147 -1.83 -9.92 14.20
CA ASP A 147 -3.28 -9.82 14.08
C ASP A 147 -3.91 -11.17 13.73
N THR A 148 -4.46 -11.82 14.72
CA THR A 148 -5.15 -13.13 14.60
C THR A 148 -6.63 -13.02 14.24
N ARG A 149 -7.14 -11.83 13.98
CA ARG A 149 -8.50 -11.66 13.49
C ARG A 149 -8.60 -12.17 12.07
N THR A 150 -9.66 -12.90 11.79
CA THR A 150 -9.95 -13.45 10.45
C THR A 150 -10.57 -12.37 9.58
N VAL A 151 -10.19 -12.29 8.32
CA VAL A 151 -10.87 -11.44 7.32
C VAL A 151 -12.30 -11.97 7.10
N ILE A 152 -13.25 -11.06 6.94
CA ILE A 152 -14.67 -11.40 6.76
C ILE A 152 -15.26 -10.67 5.56
N ASN A 153 -16.35 -11.21 5.00
CA ASN A 153 -17.08 -10.54 3.93
C ASN A 153 -17.63 -9.18 4.39
N GLY A 154 -17.66 -8.23 3.47
CA GLY A 154 -18.13 -6.86 3.71
C GLY A 154 -17.04 -5.91 4.23
N VAL A 155 -15.80 -6.36 4.35
CA VAL A 155 -14.65 -5.54 4.78
C VAL A 155 -13.80 -5.13 3.58
N GLY A 156 -13.34 -3.87 3.58
CA GLY A 156 -12.27 -3.39 2.72
C GLY A 156 -10.93 -3.41 3.47
N VAL A 157 -9.85 -3.77 2.80
CA VAL A 157 -8.49 -3.73 3.34
C VAL A 157 -7.53 -3.14 2.31
N THR A 158 -6.45 -2.50 2.77
CA THR A 158 -5.31 -2.16 1.92
C THR A 158 -4.33 -3.33 1.85
N ILE A 159 -3.62 -3.45 0.73
CA ILE A 159 -2.42 -4.29 0.58
C ILE A 159 -1.33 -3.38 0.03
N GLU A 160 -0.36 -3.00 0.87
CA GLU A 160 0.57 -1.89 0.64
C GLU A 160 2.02 -2.19 1.03
N PRO A 161 2.63 -3.29 0.57
CA PRO A 161 4.02 -3.57 0.92
C PRO A 161 4.95 -2.47 0.44
N GLY A 162 6.02 -2.22 1.22
CA GLY A 162 7.03 -1.23 0.88
C GLY A 162 8.45 -1.70 1.18
N ILE A 163 9.42 -1.18 0.43
CA ILE A 163 10.86 -1.32 0.65
C ILE A 163 11.46 0.07 0.68
N TYR A 164 12.09 0.43 1.79
CA TYR A 164 12.60 1.79 2.06
C TYR A 164 14.12 1.77 2.20
N LEU A 165 14.81 1.90 1.06
CA LEU A 165 16.27 2.03 1.01
C LEU A 165 16.68 3.48 1.33
N PRO A 166 17.91 3.73 1.81
CA PRO A 166 18.34 5.10 2.15
C PRO A 166 18.21 6.11 1.01
N GLU A 167 18.35 5.66 -0.24
CA GLU A 167 18.35 6.52 -1.41
C GLU A 167 16.95 6.75 -1.98
N PHE A 168 16.04 5.79 -1.81
CA PHE A 168 14.64 5.85 -2.27
C PHE A 168 13.79 4.77 -1.63
N GLY A 169 12.50 5.01 -1.56
CA GLY A 169 11.50 4.01 -1.17
C GLY A 169 10.56 3.66 -2.32
N VAL A 170 10.03 2.45 -2.26
CA VAL A 170 8.96 1.96 -3.13
C VAL A 170 7.83 1.44 -2.27
N ARG A 171 6.61 1.91 -2.50
CA ARG A 171 5.38 1.30 -2.02
C ARG A 171 4.42 1.17 -3.19
N SER A 172 3.70 0.08 -3.27
CA SER A 172 2.63 -0.13 -4.24
C SER A 172 1.42 -0.66 -3.51
N GLU A 173 0.35 0.08 -3.57
CA GLU A 173 -0.85 -0.16 -2.79
C GLU A 173 -2.07 -0.39 -3.67
N MET A 174 -2.97 -1.21 -3.16
CA MET A 174 -4.29 -1.42 -3.71
C MET A 174 -5.31 -1.66 -2.61
N ASP A 175 -6.53 -1.18 -2.81
CA ASP A 175 -7.68 -1.51 -1.99
C ASP A 175 -8.31 -2.82 -2.46
N VAL A 176 -8.64 -3.69 -1.51
CA VAL A 176 -9.33 -4.96 -1.76
C VAL A 176 -10.62 -4.98 -0.94
N TYR A 177 -11.74 -5.24 -1.61
CA TYR A 177 -13.02 -5.49 -0.97
C TYR A 177 -13.33 -6.98 -0.95
N LEU A 178 -13.71 -7.50 0.21
CA LEU A 178 -14.16 -8.88 0.36
C LEU A 178 -15.66 -8.96 0.15
N GLY A 179 -16.06 -9.21 -1.09
CA GLY A 179 -17.46 -9.40 -1.51
C GLY A 179 -17.96 -10.81 -1.27
N GLU A 180 -19.24 -11.05 -1.60
CA GLU A 180 -19.86 -12.40 -1.49
C GLU A 180 -19.23 -13.38 -2.50
N ASP A 181 -18.77 -12.91 -3.65
CA ASP A 181 -18.15 -13.72 -4.71
C ASP A 181 -16.62 -13.86 -4.54
N GLY A 182 -16.04 -13.29 -3.48
CA GLY A 182 -14.62 -13.32 -3.18
C GLY A 182 -13.97 -11.94 -3.13
N PRO A 183 -12.64 -11.86 -3.00
CA PRO A 183 -11.89 -10.62 -2.96
C PRO A 183 -11.86 -9.92 -4.32
N GLU A 184 -12.10 -8.61 -4.32
CA GLU A 184 -12.09 -7.76 -5.50
C GLU A 184 -11.13 -6.57 -5.28
N VAL A 185 -10.22 -6.34 -6.23
CA VAL A 185 -9.42 -5.10 -6.25
C VAL A 185 -10.28 -3.97 -6.79
N THR A 186 -10.55 -2.95 -5.97
CA THR A 186 -11.51 -1.88 -6.29
C THR A 186 -10.94 -0.77 -7.17
N GLY A 187 -9.66 -0.83 -7.51
CA GLY A 187 -8.97 0.16 -8.33
C GLY A 187 -8.04 -0.46 -9.36
N LYS A 188 -7.11 0.34 -9.84
CA LYS A 188 -6.06 -0.14 -10.76
C LYS A 188 -4.83 -0.55 -9.96
N ARG A 189 -4.34 -1.76 -10.23
CA ARG A 189 -3.00 -2.17 -9.75
C ARG A 189 -1.93 -1.44 -10.55
N GLN A 190 -0.93 -0.93 -9.86
CA GLN A 190 0.28 -0.48 -10.53
C GLN A 190 1.10 -1.68 -10.97
N THR A 191 1.31 -1.86 -12.28
CA THR A 191 2.06 -2.98 -12.88
C THR A 191 3.43 -2.57 -13.41
N GLU A 192 3.65 -1.27 -13.54
CA GLU A 192 4.91 -0.69 -14.02
C GLU A 192 5.20 0.64 -13.30
N ILE A 193 6.45 1.04 -13.26
CA ILE A 193 6.84 2.35 -12.77
C ILE A 193 6.31 3.40 -13.75
N VAL A 194 5.49 4.33 -13.25
CA VAL A 194 4.99 5.43 -14.08
C VAL A 194 6.15 6.30 -14.53
N GLN A 195 6.35 6.42 -15.85
CA GLN A 195 7.36 7.30 -16.43
C GLN A 195 6.74 8.66 -16.74
N ILE A 196 7.34 9.74 -16.22
CA ILE A 196 6.92 11.11 -16.45
C ILE A 196 8.07 11.84 -17.16
N GLU A 197 7.82 12.35 -18.38
CA GLU A 197 8.76 13.10 -19.21
C GLU A 197 8.80 14.60 -18.86
#